data_1fb9511b80d96c644533e26d6d405612
#
_entry.id   1fb9511b80d96c644533e26d6d405612
#
_cell.length_a   1.000
_cell.length_b   1.000
_cell.length_c   1.000
_cell.angle_alpha   90.00
_cell.angle_beta   90.00
_cell.angle_gamma   90.00
#
_symmetry.space_group_name_H-M   'P 1'
#
loop_
_entity.id
_entity.type
_entity.pdbx_description
1 polymer ?
#
loop_
_entity_poly.entity_id
_entity_poly.type
_entity_poly.pdbx_seq_one_letter_code
_entity_poly.pdbx_strand_id
1 'polypeptide(L)'
;KMASSTGTALDDLMKKYSDLSHQLEEKNGYEYESRIRGVIKGLGFSTDESSQNIGELSGGQKTRVALGKLLLSAPDLLLLDEPTNHLDVDAKDELKRALKEFKGSVLLVSHEPEFYEDWVDKVWNIEDWTTKII
;
A
#
# COMPACT_ATOMS: atom_id res chain seq x y z
N LYS A 1 11.68 22.85 -24.89
CA LYS A 1 10.74 23.79 -25.56
C LYS A 1 10.81 25.21 -25.02
N MET A 2 11.07 25.40 -23.69
CA MET A 2 11.18 26.74 -23.05
C MET A 2 12.31 27.61 -23.67
N ALA A 3 13.47 27.02 -23.97
CA ALA A 3 14.63 27.74 -24.47
C ALA A 3 14.48 28.34 -25.88
N SER A 4 13.43 27.96 -26.61
CA SER A 4 13.17 28.43 -27.98
C SER A 4 11.92 29.30 -28.11
N SER A 5 11.27 29.64 -26.99
CA SER A 5 10.05 30.44 -26.96
C SER A 5 10.36 31.87 -26.49
N THR A 6 9.76 32.87 -27.07
CA THR A 6 9.92 34.30 -26.74
C THR A 6 8.57 34.98 -26.48
N GLY A 7 8.53 35.99 -25.60
CA GLY A 7 7.32 36.75 -25.28
C GLY A 7 6.24 35.99 -24.52
N THR A 8 4.99 36.21 -24.84
CA THR A 8 3.80 35.66 -24.17
C THR A 8 3.77 34.11 -24.15
N ALA A 9 4.31 33.46 -25.21
CA ALA A 9 4.41 32.01 -25.26
C ALA A 9 5.39 31.43 -24.21
N LEU A 10 6.44 32.17 -23.87
CA LEU A 10 7.37 31.78 -22.79
C LEU A 10 6.69 31.90 -21.42
N ASP A 11 5.98 33.00 -21.19
CA ASP A 11 5.27 33.24 -19.92
C ASP A 11 4.19 32.15 -19.68
N ASP A 12 3.43 31.79 -20.71
CA ASP A 12 2.44 30.70 -20.63
C ASP A 12 3.09 29.35 -20.32
N LEU A 13 4.25 29.05 -20.93
CA LEU A 13 4.99 27.84 -20.66
C LEU A 13 5.56 27.80 -19.23
N MET A 14 6.06 28.93 -18.73
CA MET A 14 6.56 29.05 -17.35
C MET A 14 5.44 28.85 -16.34
N LYS A 15 4.29 29.46 -16.57
CA LYS A 15 3.11 29.27 -15.72
C LYS A 15 2.67 27.82 -15.68
N LYS A 16 2.53 27.19 -16.84
CA LYS A 16 2.16 25.77 -16.94
C LYS A 16 3.19 24.86 -16.28
N TYR A 17 4.47 25.16 -16.39
CA TYR A 17 5.53 24.40 -15.69
C TYR A 17 5.39 24.55 -14.19
N SER A 18 5.18 25.77 -13.68
CA SER A 18 4.99 26.03 -12.25
C SER A 18 3.76 25.30 -11.70
N ASP A 19 2.63 25.35 -12.40
CA ASP A 19 1.39 24.69 -11.99
C ASP A 19 1.56 23.16 -11.97
N LEU A 20 2.23 22.57 -12.97
CA LEU A 20 2.50 21.13 -13.00
C LEU A 20 3.50 20.69 -11.93
N SER A 21 4.52 21.50 -11.66
CA SER A 21 5.49 21.23 -10.59
C SER A 21 4.81 21.23 -9.22
N HIS A 22 3.93 22.22 -8.98
CA HIS A 22 3.16 22.29 -7.73
C HIS A 22 2.22 21.10 -7.56
N GLN A 23 1.51 20.69 -8.62
CA GLN A 23 0.66 19.49 -8.59
C GLN A 23 1.47 18.21 -8.33
N LEU A 24 2.70 18.12 -8.86
CA LEU A 24 3.58 16.98 -8.63
C LEU A 24 4.04 16.92 -7.17
N GLU A 25 4.37 18.08 -6.57
CA GLU A 25 4.73 18.21 -5.17
C GLU A 25 3.56 17.87 -4.24
N GLU A 26 2.37 18.45 -4.48
CA GLU A 26 1.16 18.16 -3.69
C GLU A 26 0.79 16.67 -3.68
N LYS A 27 1.03 15.97 -4.78
CA LYS A 27 0.79 14.52 -4.91
C LYS A 27 1.98 13.66 -4.47
N ASN A 28 3.00 14.25 -3.86
CA ASN A 28 4.26 13.56 -3.49
C ASN A 28 4.89 12.77 -4.66
N GLY A 29 4.79 13.32 -5.87
CA GLY A 29 5.21 12.62 -7.09
C GLY A 29 6.69 12.28 -7.15
N TYR A 30 7.55 13.06 -6.50
CA TYR A 30 8.99 12.79 -6.41
C TYR A 30 9.32 11.58 -5.53
N GLU A 31 8.45 11.28 -4.54
CA GLU A 31 8.64 10.15 -3.63
C GLU A 31 7.99 8.85 -4.15
N TYR A 32 7.23 8.93 -5.23
CA TYR A 32 6.41 7.83 -5.73
C TYR A 32 7.21 6.54 -5.97
N GLU A 33 8.33 6.63 -6.69
CA GLU A 33 9.19 5.47 -6.94
C GLU A 33 9.81 4.91 -5.66
N SER A 34 10.22 5.79 -4.75
CA SER A 34 10.78 5.38 -3.46
C SER A 34 9.76 4.65 -2.61
N ARG A 35 8.51 5.14 -2.58
CA ARG A 35 7.39 4.47 -1.88
C ARG A 35 7.08 3.10 -2.49
N ILE A 36 7.03 2.98 -3.81
CA ILE A 36 6.82 1.69 -4.48
C ILE A 36 7.92 0.70 -4.10
N ARG A 37 9.20 1.10 -4.21
CA ARG A 37 10.34 0.24 -3.84
C ARG A 37 10.29 -0.16 -2.36
N GLY A 38 9.93 0.76 -1.48
CA GLY A 38 9.75 0.50 -0.06
C GLY A 38 8.68 -0.56 0.21
N VAL A 39 7.52 -0.45 -0.44
CA VAL A 39 6.43 -1.41 -0.30
C VAL A 39 6.80 -2.78 -0.89
N ILE A 40 7.41 -2.82 -2.09
CA ILE A 40 7.87 -4.08 -2.72
C ILE A 40 8.84 -4.81 -1.79
N LYS A 41 9.85 -4.08 -1.27
CA LYS A 41 10.82 -4.63 -0.32
C LYS A 41 10.14 -5.06 0.99
N GLY A 42 9.22 -4.23 1.49
CA GLY A 42 8.46 -4.49 2.71
C GLY A 42 7.53 -5.69 2.62
N LEU A 43 7.17 -6.13 1.43
CA LEU A 43 6.39 -7.33 1.17
C LEU A 43 7.26 -8.56 0.85
N GLY A 44 8.57 -8.47 1.08
CA GLY A 44 9.49 -9.60 0.92
C GLY A 44 9.83 -9.94 -0.54
N PHE A 45 9.64 -9.02 -1.48
CA PHE A 45 10.10 -9.23 -2.85
C PHE A 45 11.58 -8.88 -3.02
N SER A 46 12.32 -9.77 -3.65
CA SER A 46 13.69 -9.49 -4.09
C SER A 46 13.70 -8.54 -5.31
N THR A 47 14.85 -7.98 -5.63
CA THR A 47 15.01 -7.12 -6.81
C THR A 47 14.65 -7.85 -8.11
N ASP A 48 15.03 -9.12 -8.21
CA ASP A 48 14.77 -9.95 -9.41
C ASP A 48 13.27 -10.26 -9.55
N GLU A 49 12.59 -10.60 -8.45
CA GLU A 49 11.14 -10.84 -8.43
C GLU A 49 10.34 -9.59 -8.77
N SER A 50 10.82 -8.41 -8.39
CA SER A 50 10.12 -7.15 -8.68
C SER A 50 10.03 -6.81 -10.17
N SER A 51 10.87 -7.41 -11.00
CA SER A 51 10.89 -7.25 -12.46
C SER A 51 10.12 -8.34 -13.22
N GLN A 52 9.62 -9.37 -12.53
CA GLN A 52 8.89 -10.49 -13.16
C GLN A 52 7.50 -10.08 -13.64
N ASN A 53 7.01 -10.82 -14.64
CA ASN A 53 5.64 -10.64 -15.10
C ASN A 53 4.66 -11.19 -14.04
N ILE A 54 3.58 -10.43 -13.76
CA ILE A 54 2.54 -10.83 -12.78
C ILE A 54 1.94 -12.22 -13.12
N GLY A 55 1.89 -12.59 -14.39
CA GLY A 55 1.42 -13.92 -14.83
C GLY A 55 2.23 -15.08 -14.25
N GLU A 56 3.53 -14.87 -14.04
CA GLU A 56 4.50 -15.87 -13.57
C GLU A 56 4.56 -16.00 -12.05
N LEU A 57 3.96 -15.05 -11.33
CA LEU A 57 3.95 -15.03 -9.87
C LEU A 57 3.08 -16.16 -9.30
N SER A 58 3.50 -16.72 -8.19
CA SER A 58 2.72 -17.66 -7.38
C SER A 58 1.45 -17.01 -6.81
N GLY A 59 0.50 -17.82 -6.31
CA GLY A 59 -0.71 -17.31 -5.65
C GLY A 59 -0.39 -16.40 -4.48
N GLY A 60 0.53 -16.78 -3.59
CA GLY A 60 0.97 -15.98 -2.45
C GLY A 60 1.65 -14.66 -2.88
N GLN A 61 2.49 -14.71 -3.91
CA GLN A 61 3.09 -13.50 -4.47
C GLN A 61 2.06 -12.53 -5.06
N LYS A 62 1.03 -13.05 -5.75
CA LYS A 62 -0.09 -12.24 -6.27
C LYS A 62 -0.87 -11.57 -5.13
N THR A 63 -1.11 -12.29 -4.04
CA THR A 63 -1.76 -11.73 -2.84
C THR A 63 -0.92 -10.59 -2.24
N ARG A 64 0.40 -10.78 -2.11
CA ARG A 64 1.33 -9.74 -1.64
C ARG A 64 1.31 -8.50 -2.55
N VAL A 65 1.28 -8.68 -3.88
CA VAL A 65 1.16 -7.55 -4.83
C VAL A 65 -0.17 -6.81 -4.66
N ALA A 66 -1.28 -7.52 -4.50
CA ALA A 66 -2.59 -6.90 -4.27
C ALA A 66 -2.58 -6.06 -2.99
N LEU A 67 -1.99 -6.58 -1.91
CA LEU A 67 -1.81 -5.86 -0.66
C LEU A 67 -0.91 -4.62 -0.82
N GLY A 68 0.19 -4.73 -1.56
CA GLY A 68 1.06 -3.59 -1.88
C GLY A 68 0.34 -2.46 -2.58
N LYS A 69 -0.55 -2.80 -3.50
CA LYS A 69 -1.42 -1.79 -4.16
C LYS A 69 -2.34 -1.10 -3.17
N LEU A 70 -2.93 -1.83 -2.22
CA LEU A 70 -3.78 -1.25 -1.17
C LEU A 70 -2.97 -0.31 -0.27
N LEU A 71 -1.80 -0.71 0.19
CA LEU A 71 -0.93 0.11 1.03
C LEU A 71 -0.45 1.38 0.31
N LEU A 72 -0.14 1.29 -0.98
CA LEU A 72 0.27 2.45 -1.80
C LEU A 72 -0.88 3.43 -2.04
N SER A 73 -2.13 2.95 -2.09
CA SER A 73 -3.30 3.82 -2.22
C SER A 73 -3.59 4.62 -0.95
N ALA A 74 -2.97 4.25 0.17
CA ALA A 74 -3.08 4.88 1.49
C ALA A 74 -4.54 5.23 1.87
N PRO A 75 -5.47 4.27 1.89
CA PRO A 75 -6.85 4.52 2.26
C PRO A 75 -6.95 4.87 3.75
N ASP A 76 -8.04 5.53 4.16
CA ASP A 76 -8.30 5.83 5.58
C ASP A 76 -8.67 4.58 6.38
N LEU A 77 -9.25 3.57 5.71
CA LEU A 77 -9.68 2.31 6.31
C LEU A 77 -9.29 1.11 5.43
N LEU A 78 -8.66 0.12 6.02
CA LEU A 78 -8.42 -1.21 5.46
C LEU A 78 -9.37 -2.22 6.10
N LEU A 79 -10.07 -2.97 5.27
CA LEU A 79 -10.83 -4.15 5.68
C LEU A 79 -10.11 -5.39 5.13
N LEU A 80 -9.62 -6.23 6.03
CA LEU A 80 -8.85 -7.43 5.70
C LEU A 80 -9.56 -8.66 6.27
N ASP A 81 -9.85 -9.61 5.40
CA ASP A 81 -10.47 -10.88 5.75
C ASP A 81 -9.45 -12.00 5.49
N GLU A 82 -9.01 -12.64 6.58
CA GLU A 82 -7.99 -13.71 6.57
C GLU A 82 -6.77 -13.42 5.66
N PRO A 83 -6.10 -12.27 5.82
CA PRO A 83 -5.05 -11.84 4.88
C PRO A 83 -3.79 -12.69 4.95
N THR A 84 -3.66 -13.52 5.97
CA THR A 84 -2.53 -14.45 6.19
C THR A 84 -2.69 -15.76 5.42
N ASN A 85 -3.88 -16.04 4.88
CA ASN A 85 -4.12 -17.27 4.13
C ASN A 85 -3.17 -17.41 2.94
N HIS A 86 -2.56 -18.57 2.81
CA HIS A 86 -1.59 -18.90 1.76
C HIS A 86 -0.29 -18.09 1.78
N LEU A 87 0.02 -17.38 2.87
CA LEU A 87 1.31 -16.75 3.09
C LEU A 87 2.24 -17.68 3.87
N ASP A 88 3.51 -17.71 3.48
CA ASP A 88 4.58 -18.29 4.28
C ASP A 88 4.90 -17.41 5.51
N VAL A 89 5.73 -17.89 6.40
CA VAL A 89 6.08 -17.20 7.64
C VAL A 89 6.69 -15.83 7.36
N ASP A 90 7.63 -15.77 6.42
CA ASP A 90 8.32 -14.54 6.08
C ASP A 90 7.35 -13.49 5.52
N ALA A 91 6.42 -13.92 4.67
CA ALA A 91 5.39 -13.02 4.12
C ALA A 91 4.39 -12.54 5.18
N LYS A 92 4.04 -13.39 6.17
CA LYS A 92 3.19 -12.99 7.31
C LYS A 92 3.89 -11.90 8.15
N ASP A 93 5.18 -12.07 8.44
CA ASP A 93 5.95 -11.10 9.21
C ASP A 93 6.07 -9.76 8.47
N GLU A 94 6.29 -9.78 7.16
CA GLU A 94 6.35 -8.57 6.35
C GLU A 94 4.98 -7.88 6.26
N LEU A 95 3.88 -8.64 6.10
CA LEU A 95 2.53 -8.10 6.16
C LEU A 95 2.26 -7.44 7.51
N LYS A 96 2.58 -8.12 8.61
CA LYS A 96 2.42 -7.61 9.96
C LYS A 96 3.17 -6.30 10.16
N ARG A 97 4.42 -6.23 9.68
CA ARG A 97 5.22 -5.01 9.74
C ARG A 97 4.56 -3.86 8.96
N ALA A 98 4.10 -4.13 7.74
CA ALA A 98 3.44 -3.12 6.90
C ALA A 98 2.14 -2.60 7.54
N LEU A 99 1.36 -3.47 8.19
CA LEU A 99 0.14 -3.07 8.90
C LEU A 99 0.43 -2.26 10.16
N LYS A 100 1.50 -2.55 10.89
CA LYS A 100 1.96 -1.73 12.03
C LYS A 100 2.37 -0.31 11.64
N GLU A 101 2.93 -0.15 10.44
CA GLU A 101 3.36 1.16 9.92
C GLU A 101 2.21 1.92 9.23
N PHE A 102 1.09 1.26 8.95
CA PHE A 102 -0.06 1.87 8.29
C PHE A 102 -0.69 2.96 9.17
N LYS A 103 -1.00 4.12 8.57
CA LYS A 103 -1.48 5.30 9.31
C LYS A 103 -3.01 5.39 9.41
N GLY A 104 -3.73 4.61 8.62
CA GLY A 104 -5.18 4.54 8.66
C GLY A 104 -5.70 3.54 9.71
N SER A 105 -7.00 3.32 9.71
CA SER A 105 -7.65 2.30 10.54
C SER A 105 -7.61 0.95 9.84
N VAL A 106 -7.45 -0.13 10.61
CA VAL A 106 -7.48 -1.50 10.11
C VAL A 106 -8.58 -2.26 10.82
N LEU A 107 -9.49 -2.88 10.06
CA LEU A 107 -10.42 -3.89 10.54
C LEU A 107 -9.98 -5.24 9.98
N LEU A 108 -9.54 -6.11 10.88
CA LEU A 108 -8.97 -7.41 10.54
C LEU A 108 -9.89 -8.53 11.04
N VAL A 109 -10.21 -9.46 10.14
CA VAL A 109 -10.78 -10.77 10.49
C VAL A 109 -9.65 -11.78 10.41
N SER A 110 -9.35 -12.49 11.49
CA SER A 110 -8.31 -13.51 11.54
C SER A 110 -8.56 -14.50 12.67
N HIS A 111 -8.17 -15.73 12.45
CA HIS A 111 -8.17 -16.80 13.47
C HIS A 111 -6.75 -17.13 13.97
N GLU A 112 -5.75 -16.33 13.64
CA GLU A 112 -4.34 -16.49 14.04
C GLU A 112 -3.96 -15.45 15.11
N PRO A 113 -4.11 -15.73 16.44
CA PRO A 113 -3.78 -14.77 17.49
C PRO A 113 -2.35 -14.25 17.43
N GLU A 114 -1.38 -15.10 17.13
CA GLU A 114 0.03 -14.75 16.99
C GLU A 114 0.32 -13.71 15.91
N PHE A 115 -0.60 -13.58 14.94
CA PHE A 115 -0.47 -12.56 13.91
C PHE A 115 -0.88 -11.17 14.41
N TYR A 116 -1.93 -11.06 15.24
CA TYR A 116 -2.52 -9.75 15.56
C TYR A 116 -2.33 -9.27 17.00
N GLU A 117 -2.15 -10.15 18.00
CA GLU A 117 -2.22 -9.80 19.44
C GLU A 117 -1.25 -8.69 19.88
N ASP A 118 -0.09 -8.56 19.22
CA ASP A 118 0.96 -7.63 19.62
C ASP A 118 0.87 -6.25 18.97
N TRP A 119 -0.16 -5.99 18.14
CA TRP A 119 -0.28 -4.71 17.43
C TRP A 119 -1.70 -4.16 17.27
N VAL A 120 -2.75 -4.94 17.52
CA VAL A 120 -4.13 -4.44 17.46
C VAL A 120 -4.52 -3.77 18.78
N ASP A 121 -5.28 -2.68 18.68
CA ASP A 121 -5.75 -1.95 19.87
C ASP A 121 -6.93 -2.64 20.54
N LYS A 122 -7.74 -3.39 19.79
CA LYS A 122 -8.97 -4.02 20.26
C LYS A 122 -9.29 -5.30 19.51
N VAL A 123 -9.63 -6.33 20.27
CA VAL A 123 -10.12 -7.62 19.75
C VAL A 123 -11.60 -7.77 20.10
N TRP A 124 -12.39 -8.22 19.11
CA TRP A 124 -13.78 -8.60 19.27
C TRP A 124 -13.94 -10.08 18.98
N ASN A 125 -14.41 -10.86 19.96
CA ASN A 125 -14.77 -12.25 19.75
C ASN A 125 -16.20 -12.34 19.24
N ILE A 126 -16.39 -12.93 18.06
CA ILE A 126 -17.72 -13.08 17.44
C ILE A 126 -18.63 -13.97 18.31
N GLU A 127 -18.07 -14.92 19.05
CA GLU A 127 -18.80 -15.79 19.98
C GLU A 127 -19.51 -15.01 21.10
N ASP A 128 -18.98 -13.85 21.47
CA ASP A 128 -19.55 -12.97 22.49
C ASP A 128 -20.70 -12.10 21.92
N TRP A 129 -20.92 -12.15 20.63
CA TRP A 129 -21.96 -11.37 19.96
C TRP A 129 -23.28 -12.13 19.90
N THR A 130 -24.19 -11.81 20.82
CA THR A 130 -25.59 -12.24 20.68
C THR A 130 -26.25 -11.43 19.59
N THR A 131 -26.40 -12.01 18.42
CA THR A 131 -27.21 -11.42 17.34
C THR A 131 -28.68 -11.48 17.75
N LYS A 132 -29.24 -10.40 18.29
CA LYS A 132 -30.70 -10.22 18.29
C LYS A 132 -31.09 -9.90 16.85
N ILE A 133 -31.60 -10.89 16.13
CA ILE A 133 -32.35 -10.68 14.90
C ILE A 133 -33.66 -10.05 15.33
N ILE A 134 -33.84 -8.77 15.00
CA ILE A 134 -35.12 -8.06 15.19
C ILE A 134 -35.96 -8.30 13.93
#